data_7bd640ca158849ec00f0dc472b4a54a9
#
_entry.id   7bd640ca158849ec00f0dc472b4a54a9
#
_cell.length_a   1.000
_cell.length_b   1.000
_cell.length_c   1.000
_cell.angle_alpha   90.00
_cell.angle_beta   90.00
_cell.angle_gamma   90.00
#
_symmetry.space_group_name_H-M   'P 1'
#
loop_
_entity.id
_entity.type
_entity.pdbx_description
1 polymer ?
#
loop_
_entity_poly.entity_id
_entity_poly.type
_entity_poly.pdbx_seq_one_letter_code
_entity_poly.pdbx_strand_id
1 'polypeptide(L)'
;ALESKSPLNSFDFVGFSIQYELLFTNFLNILDLGKIEVLAKDRKEGSPIIICGGPSVTNPLPYSPFADLFLIGEGEEAIVEILSEYKSLKEKKISREDIIDKLSKIEGVYSPKCTKNIVRRRVYQSFVRDKGINNHIIPNIDIVQNKLVVEIMRGCPNKCRFCQAGVIYKPYREKSIDTIVKSIDEGLSKLGIDEVTLASLSSGDYSKIIELAQIFNEKYKNKFISFSFPSLRVESFNKELLPLLSRVRKSGLTFAIESGGAEGRFSINKPIELEKILDIINYAISNG
;
A
#
# COMPACT_ATOMS: atom_id res chain seq x y z
N ALA A 1 10.03 10.74 -18.52
CA ALA A 1 10.54 10.08 -17.31
C ALA A 1 11.66 10.91 -16.69
N LEU A 2 11.78 10.92 -15.38
CA LEU A 2 12.80 11.70 -14.67
C LEU A 2 14.21 11.16 -14.93
N GLU A 3 14.36 9.85 -14.90
CA GLU A 3 15.65 9.16 -15.02
C GLU A 3 16.24 9.28 -16.43
N SER A 4 15.43 9.02 -17.44
CA SER A 4 15.89 8.94 -18.84
C SER A 4 15.68 10.22 -19.63
N LYS A 5 14.93 11.21 -19.09
CA LYS A 5 14.44 12.40 -19.82
C LYS A 5 13.60 12.08 -21.05
N SER A 6 13.16 10.82 -21.21
CA SER A 6 12.37 10.37 -22.35
C SER A 6 10.90 10.85 -22.21
N PRO A 7 10.24 11.23 -23.30
CA PRO A 7 8.81 11.56 -23.30
C PRO A 7 7.97 10.33 -22.97
N LEU A 8 6.82 10.52 -22.30
CA LEU A 8 5.98 9.39 -21.86
C LEU A 8 5.41 8.58 -23.02
N ASN A 9 5.08 9.22 -24.13
CA ASN A 9 4.55 8.55 -25.32
C ASN A 9 5.58 7.67 -26.09
N SER A 10 6.85 7.69 -25.68
CA SER A 10 7.89 6.82 -26.27
C SER A 10 8.06 5.48 -25.54
N PHE A 11 7.33 5.25 -24.46
CA PHE A 11 7.37 3.99 -23.73
C PHE A 11 6.36 2.98 -24.28
N ASP A 12 6.63 1.71 -24.11
CA ASP A 12 5.67 0.64 -24.43
C ASP A 12 4.49 0.60 -23.44
N PHE A 13 4.79 0.88 -22.16
CA PHE A 13 3.82 0.96 -21.07
C PHE A 13 3.95 2.26 -20.29
N VAL A 14 2.80 2.81 -19.90
CA VAL A 14 2.73 3.84 -18.87
C VAL A 14 1.80 3.36 -17.76
N GLY A 15 2.38 3.12 -16.58
CA GLY A 15 1.67 2.62 -15.42
C GLY A 15 1.24 3.72 -14.47
N PHE A 16 0.01 3.64 -13.96
CA PHE A 16 -0.53 4.55 -12.97
C PHE A 16 -0.94 3.79 -11.70
N SER A 17 -0.49 4.27 -10.54
CA SER A 17 -0.97 3.81 -9.24
C SER A 17 -2.03 4.79 -8.72
N ILE A 18 -3.29 4.42 -8.84
CA ILE A 18 -4.44 5.25 -8.43
C ILE A 18 -4.82 4.88 -7.00
N GLN A 19 -4.34 5.68 -6.03
CA GLN A 19 -4.53 5.40 -4.61
C GLN A 19 -5.94 5.76 -4.13
N TYR A 20 -6.57 6.79 -4.70
CA TYR A 20 -7.91 7.23 -4.37
C TYR A 20 -8.52 8.05 -5.52
N GLU A 21 -9.82 8.25 -5.50
CA GLU A 21 -10.62 8.75 -6.62
C GLU A 21 -10.26 10.19 -7.04
N LEU A 22 -9.79 11.03 -6.11
CA LEU A 22 -9.40 12.41 -6.45
C LEU A 22 -8.14 12.51 -7.34
N LEU A 23 -7.41 11.41 -7.54
CA LEU A 23 -6.30 11.38 -8.50
C LEU A 23 -6.78 11.28 -9.96
N PHE A 24 -8.07 11.15 -10.21
CA PHE A 24 -8.61 10.96 -11.55
C PHE A 24 -8.25 12.10 -12.50
N THR A 25 -8.42 13.34 -12.08
CA THR A 25 -8.08 14.51 -12.91
C THR A 25 -6.58 14.61 -13.18
N ASN A 26 -5.74 14.26 -12.20
CA ASN A 26 -4.29 14.21 -12.37
C ASN A 26 -3.88 13.12 -13.37
N PHE A 27 -4.53 11.97 -13.34
CA PHE A 27 -4.32 10.91 -14.30
C PHE A 27 -4.59 11.40 -15.74
N LEU A 28 -5.71 12.08 -16.00
CA LEU A 28 -6.02 12.64 -17.31
C LEU A 28 -5.01 13.72 -17.73
N ASN A 29 -4.66 14.61 -16.81
CA ASN A 29 -3.68 15.65 -17.05
C ASN A 29 -2.28 15.10 -17.42
N ILE A 30 -1.86 14.00 -16.79
CA ILE A 30 -0.58 13.35 -17.13
C ILE A 30 -0.63 12.73 -18.52
N LEU A 31 -1.74 12.15 -18.95
CA LEU A 31 -1.89 11.65 -20.32
C LEU A 31 -1.75 12.78 -21.34
N ASP A 32 -2.46 13.90 -21.13
CA ASP A 32 -2.44 15.06 -22.01
C ASP A 32 -1.03 15.69 -22.08
N LEU A 33 -0.42 16.01 -20.96
CA LEU A 33 0.94 16.54 -20.88
C LEU A 33 1.98 15.55 -21.45
N GLY A 34 1.75 14.26 -21.31
CA GLY A 34 2.56 13.20 -21.88
C GLY A 34 2.41 13.00 -23.36
N LYS A 35 1.51 13.78 -24.01
CA LYS A 35 1.16 13.66 -25.43
C LYS A 35 0.71 12.23 -25.80
N ILE A 36 -0.11 11.66 -24.92
CA ILE A 36 -0.76 10.37 -25.10
C ILE A 36 -2.25 10.62 -25.32
N GLU A 37 -2.84 9.98 -26.31
CA GLU A 37 -4.28 10.11 -26.56
C GLU A 37 -5.05 9.79 -25.27
N VAL A 38 -5.83 10.75 -24.79
CA VAL A 38 -6.54 10.66 -23.51
C VAL A 38 -7.54 9.49 -23.55
N LEU A 39 -8.32 9.41 -24.63
CA LEU A 39 -9.26 8.31 -24.81
C LEU A 39 -8.56 7.07 -25.35
N ALA A 40 -8.77 5.93 -24.70
CA ALA A 40 -8.18 4.64 -25.09
C ALA A 40 -8.56 4.21 -26.51
N LYS A 41 -9.76 4.61 -26.98
CA LYS A 41 -10.24 4.30 -28.33
C LYS A 41 -9.47 5.01 -29.44
N ASP A 42 -8.83 6.15 -29.13
CA ASP A 42 -8.11 6.96 -30.11
C ASP A 42 -6.64 6.55 -30.25
N ARG A 43 -6.15 5.64 -29.39
CA ARG A 43 -4.77 5.11 -29.42
C ARG A 43 -4.55 4.18 -30.59
N LYS A 44 -3.38 4.37 -31.24
CA LYS A 44 -2.97 3.63 -32.44
C LYS A 44 -1.93 2.56 -32.09
N GLU A 45 -1.50 1.80 -33.10
CA GLU A 45 -0.54 0.70 -32.95
C GLU A 45 0.77 1.10 -32.24
N GLY A 46 1.28 2.30 -32.44
CA GLY A 46 2.50 2.80 -31.78
C GLY A 46 2.27 3.50 -30.44
N SER A 47 1.02 3.64 -29.98
CA SER A 47 0.73 4.30 -28.71
C SER A 47 1.04 3.37 -27.52
N PRO A 48 1.52 3.90 -26.36
CA PRO A 48 1.77 3.11 -25.18
C PRO A 48 0.51 2.41 -24.68
N ILE A 49 0.68 1.28 -24.01
CA ILE A 49 -0.38 0.61 -23.27
C ILE A 49 -0.49 1.29 -21.92
N ILE A 50 -1.67 1.81 -21.59
CA ILE A 50 -1.96 2.45 -20.31
C ILE A 50 -2.53 1.42 -19.36
N ILE A 51 -1.79 1.14 -18.28
CA ILE A 51 -2.21 0.23 -17.23
C ILE A 51 -2.40 0.97 -15.91
N CYS A 52 -3.55 0.80 -15.28
CA CYS A 52 -3.87 1.38 -13.98
C CYS A 52 -3.92 0.29 -12.90
N GLY A 53 -3.31 0.57 -11.74
CA GLY A 53 -3.36 -0.26 -10.54
C GLY A 53 -3.67 0.59 -9.31
N GLY A 54 -3.69 -0.04 -8.14
CA GLY A 54 -3.98 0.62 -6.88
C GLY A 54 -5.42 0.43 -6.40
N PRO A 55 -5.75 0.85 -5.16
CA PRO A 55 -7.04 0.55 -4.53
C PRO A 55 -8.25 1.15 -5.26
N SER A 56 -8.13 2.34 -5.87
CA SER A 56 -9.25 2.99 -6.54
C SER A 56 -9.72 2.22 -7.78
N VAL A 57 -8.82 1.49 -8.46
CA VAL A 57 -9.18 0.73 -9.67
C VAL A 57 -9.89 -0.60 -9.38
N THR A 58 -10.19 -0.92 -8.11
CA THR A 58 -11.15 -1.98 -7.78
C THR A 58 -12.56 -1.69 -8.35
N ASN A 59 -12.84 -0.41 -8.60
CA ASN A 59 -13.92 0.04 -9.47
C ASN A 59 -13.32 0.64 -10.75
N PRO A 60 -13.03 -0.14 -11.79
CA PRO A 60 -12.35 0.34 -12.99
C PRO A 60 -13.25 1.16 -13.93
N LEU A 61 -14.56 1.08 -13.77
CA LEU A 61 -15.52 1.66 -14.73
C LEU A 61 -15.34 3.15 -15.00
N PRO A 62 -15.11 4.02 -14.00
CA PRO A 62 -14.88 5.44 -14.24
C PRO A 62 -13.63 5.72 -15.09
N TYR A 63 -12.62 4.85 -15.00
CA TYR A 63 -11.34 4.98 -15.72
C TYR A 63 -11.34 4.26 -17.08
N SER A 64 -12.33 3.41 -17.33
CA SER A 64 -12.41 2.54 -18.52
C SER A 64 -12.31 3.25 -19.87
N PRO A 65 -12.83 4.49 -20.07
CA PRO A 65 -12.63 5.19 -21.34
C PRO A 65 -11.18 5.62 -21.60
N PHE A 66 -10.32 5.64 -20.55
CA PHE A 66 -9.02 6.29 -20.59
C PHE A 66 -7.84 5.33 -20.41
N ALA A 67 -8.05 4.12 -19.92
CA ALA A 67 -7.01 3.11 -19.73
C ALA A 67 -7.28 1.84 -20.54
N ASP A 68 -6.22 1.13 -20.91
CA ASP A 68 -6.31 -0.09 -21.71
C ASP A 68 -6.46 -1.32 -20.82
N LEU A 69 -5.73 -1.33 -19.70
CA LEU A 69 -5.68 -2.43 -18.74
C LEU A 69 -5.77 -1.92 -17.30
N PHE A 70 -6.31 -2.78 -16.43
CA PHE A 70 -6.39 -2.53 -15.00
C PHE A 70 -5.88 -3.76 -14.26
N LEU A 71 -4.94 -3.56 -13.33
CA LEU A 71 -4.50 -4.61 -12.41
C LEU A 71 -5.28 -4.50 -11.10
N ILE A 72 -6.21 -5.42 -10.92
CA ILE A 72 -7.03 -5.53 -9.71
C ILE A 72 -6.30 -6.42 -8.71
N GLY A 73 -5.71 -5.82 -7.71
CA GLY A 73 -4.98 -6.53 -6.65
C GLY A 73 -3.54 -6.09 -6.47
N GLU A 74 -2.70 -7.04 -6.09
CA GLU A 74 -1.32 -6.83 -5.71
C GLU A 74 -0.40 -6.99 -6.91
N GLY A 75 0.54 -6.05 -7.07
CA GLY A 75 1.32 -5.88 -8.29
C GLY A 75 2.67 -6.58 -8.30
N GLU A 76 3.17 -7.04 -7.15
CA GLU A 76 4.57 -7.48 -7.00
C GLU A 76 4.99 -8.58 -7.99
N GLU A 77 4.16 -9.60 -8.16
CA GLU A 77 4.39 -10.67 -9.15
C GLU A 77 3.70 -10.36 -10.48
N ALA A 78 2.50 -9.77 -10.42
CA ALA A 78 1.66 -9.58 -11.59
C ALA A 78 2.29 -8.65 -12.62
N ILE A 79 2.98 -7.57 -12.21
CA ILE A 79 3.62 -6.65 -13.16
C ILE A 79 4.76 -7.34 -13.93
N VAL A 80 5.52 -8.22 -13.25
CA VAL A 80 6.59 -8.98 -13.88
C VAL A 80 6.02 -9.98 -14.93
N GLU A 81 4.91 -10.64 -14.57
CA GLU A 81 4.19 -11.55 -15.46
C GLU A 81 3.67 -10.81 -16.70
N ILE A 82 3.01 -9.66 -16.51
CA ILE A 82 2.48 -8.81 -17.59
C ILE A 82 3.59 -8.38 -18.53
N LEU A 83 4.70 -7.86 -18.01
CA LEU A 83 5.81 -7.35 -18.83
C LEU A 83 6.57 -8.47 -19.55
N SER A 84 6.69 -9.65 -18.93
CA SER A 84 7.31 -10.81 -19.55
C SER A 84 6.47 -11.34 -20.71
N GLU A 85 5.16 -11.46 -20.52
CA GLU A 85 4.24 -11.88 -21.59
C GLU A 85 4.22 -10.84 -22.72
N TYR A 86 4.15 -9.55 -22.38
CA TYR A 86 4.23 -8.47 -23.36
C TYR A 86 5.48 -8.59 -24.25
N LYS A 87 6.66 -8.78 -23.63
CA LYS A 87 7.92 -8.92 -24.36
C LYS A 87 7.85 -10.07 -25.37
N SER A 88 7.36 -11.24 -24.95
CA SER A 88 7.16 -12.40 -25.81
C SER A 88 6.21 -12.12 -26.99
N LEU A 89 5.11 -11.39 -26.73
CA LEU A 89 4.12 -11.04 -27.75
C LEU A 89 4.66 -10.01 -28.76
N LYS A 90 5.41 -9.01 -28.27
CA LYS A 90 6.05 -7.99 -29.12
C LYS A 90 7.06 -8.60 -30.10
N GLU A 91 7.86 -9.57 -29.66
CA GLU A 91 8.81 -10.30 -30.53
C GLU A 91 8.08 -11.04 -31.66
N LYS A 92 6.85 -11.49 -31.43
CA LYS A 92 5.99 -12.15 -32.43
C LYS A 92 5.27 -11.18 -33.37
N LYS A 93 5.47 -9.87 -33.21
CA LYS A 93 4.83 -8.79 -33.99
C LYS A 93 3.30 -8.88 -34.01
N ILE A 94 2.72 -9.20 -32.86
CA ILE A 94 1.26 -9.27 -32.66
C ILE A 94 0.71 -7.85 -32.54
N SER A 95 -0.51 -7.63 -33.03
CA SER A 95 -1.18 -6.32 -32.99
C SER A 95 -1.38 -5.83 -31.54
N ARG A 96 -1.43 -4.50 -31.33
CA ARG A 96 -1.69 -3.89 -30.03
C ARG A 96 -3.00 -4.40 -29.39
N GLU A 97 -4.04 -4.60 -30.20
CA GLU A 97 -5.34 -5.09 -29.70
C GLU A 97 -5.25 -6.55 -29.23
N ASP A 98 -4.59 -7.40 -29.99
CA ASP A 98 -4.37 -8.81 -29.61
C ASP A 98 -3.47 -8.93 -28.38
N ILE A 99 -2.47 -8.04 -28.23
CA ILE A 99 -1.64 -7.97 -27.03
C ILE A 99 -2.51 -7.64 -25.81
N ILE A 100 -3.35 -6.60 -25.88
CA ILE A 100 -4.25 -6.21 -24.80
C ILE A 100 -5.21 -7.36 -24.44
N ASP A 101 -5.78 -8.04 -25.44
CA ASP A 101 -6.64 -9.21 -25.21
C ASP A 101 -5.89 -10.32 -24.47
N LYS A 102 -4.68 -10.66 -24.90
CA LYS A 102 -3.89 -11.71 -24.25
C LYS A 102 -3.48 -11.34 -22.83
N LEU A 103 -3.01 -10.11 -22.60
CA LEU A 103 -2.66 -9.63 -21.26
C LEU A 103 -3.85 -9.60 -20.32
N SER A 104 -5.06 -9.34 -20.82
CA SER A 104 -6.29 -9.35 -20.03
C SER A 104 -6.65 -10.74 -19.47
N LYS A 105 -6.04 -11.82 -19.98
CA LYS A 105 -6.24 -13.20 -19.50
C LYS A 105 -5.43 -13.53 -18.25
N ILE A 106 -4.41 -12.71 -17.94
CA ILE A 106 -3.62 -12.83 -16.70
C ILE A 106 -4.52 -12.59 -15.49
N GLU A 107 -4.31 -13.35 -14.41
CA GLU A 107 -5.10 -13.22 -13.19
C GLU A 107 -4.95 -11.80 -12.60
N GLY A 108 -6.07 -11.17 -12.29
CA GLY A 108 -6.13 -9.81 -11.76
C GLY A 108 -6.18 -8.72 -12.84
N VAL A 109 -5.93 -9.06 -14.10
CA VAL A 109 -5.98 -8.08 -15.18
C VAL A 109 -7.39 -7.99 -15.77
N TYR A 110 -7.90 -6.76 -15.86
CA TYR A 110 -9.16 -6.41 -16.51
C TYR A 110 -8.89 -5.50 -17.70
N SER A 111 -9.59 -5.72 -18.81
CA SER A 111 -9.66 -4.79 -19.93
C SER A 111 -11.12 -4.44 -20.23
N PRO A 112 -11.44 -3.15 -20.45
CA PRO A 112 -12.80 -2.74 -20.85
C PRO A 112 -13.26 -3.33 -22.17
N LYS A 113 -12.33 -3.73 -23.04
CA LYS A 113 -12.60 -4.39 -24.34
C LYS A 113 -12.95 -5.88 -24.21
N CYS A 114 -12.71 -6.49 -23.04
CA CYS A 114 -12.94 -7.91 -22.82
C CYS A 114 -14.28 -8.18 -22.16
N THR A 115 -14.94 -9.25 -22.60
CA THR A 115 -16.28 -9.66 -22.12
C THR A 115 -16.29 -10.34 -20.74
N LYS A 116 -15.18 -10.34 -19.99
CA LYS A 116 -15.12 -10.92 -18.66
C LYS A 116 -15.95 -10.09 -17.67
N ASN A 117 -17.00 -10.67 -17.15
CA ASN A 117 -17.86 -10.03 -16.14
C ASN A 117 -17.27 -10.09 -14.72
N ILE A 118 -16.31 -10.98 -14.46
CA ILE A 118 -15.71 -11.21 -13.14
C ILE A 118 -14.20 -11.32 -13.29
N VAL A 119 -13.48 -10.49 -12.54
CA VAL A 119 -12.01 -10.55 -12.42
C VAL A 119 -11.66 -10.99 -11.00
N ARG A 120 -10.91 -12.08 -10.89
CA ARG A 120 -10.36 -12.52 -9.61
C ARG A 120 -9.22 -11.59 -9.20
N ARG A 121 -9.31 -11.01 -8.00
CA ARG A 121 -8.27 -10.13 -7.46
C ARG A 121 -6.94 -10.89 -7.32
N ARG A 122 -5.85 -10.31 -7.83
CA ARG A 122 -4.49 -10.87 -7.63
C ARG A 122 -4.07 -10.71 -6.17
N VAL A 123 -3.49 -11.76 -5.60
CA VAL A 123 -2.94 -11.79 -4.24
C VAL A 123 -1.48 -12.21 -4.31
N TYR A 124 -0.57 -11.42 -3.73
CA TYR A 124 0.85 -11.73 -3.66
C TYR A 124 1.10 -12.87 -2.66
N GLN A 125 1.49 -14.04 -3.15
CA GLN A 125 1.61 -15.24 -2.33
C GLN A 125 2.83 -15.22 -1.40
N SER A 126 3.91 -14.59 -1.83
CA SER A 126 5.17 -14.54 -1.08
C SER A 126 5.22 -13.46 0.00
N PHE A 127 4.14 -12.68 0.22
CA PHE A 127 4.07 -11.54 1.12
C PHE A 127 4.68 -11.81 2.52
N VAL A 128 4.38 -12.95 3.13
CA VAL A 128 4.81 -13.28 4.51
C VAL A 128 6.34 -13.32 4.66
N ARG A 129 7.05 -13.70 3.60
CA ARG A 129 8.51 -13.84 3.55
C ARG A 129 9.20 -12.70 2.81
N ASP A 130 8.43 -11.81 2.21
CA ASP A 130 8.97 -10.70 1.45
C ASP A 130 9.50 -9.61 2.37
N LYS A 131 10.76 -9.25 2.19
CA LYS A 131 11.41 -8.18 2.94
C LYS A 131 10.97 -6.77 2.49
N GLY A 132 10.19 -6.68 1.41
CA GLY A 132 9.79 -5.41 0.82
C GLY A 132 10.88 -4.76 -0.04
N ILE A 133 10.76 -3.45 -0.23
CA ILE A 133 11.68 -2.68 -1.08
C ILE A 133 13.02 -2.48 -0.35
N ASN A 134 14.08 -3.08 -0.86
CA ASN A 134 15.42 -3.00 -0.26
C ASN A 134 16.29 -1.85 -0.83
N ASN A 135 15.87 -1.26 -1.94
CA ASN A 135 16.57 -0.16 -2.61
C ASN A 135 15.76 1.13 -2.46
N HIS A 136 15.88 1.76 -1.30
CA HIS A 136 15.25 3.05 -1.05
C HIS A 136 15.97 4.16 -1.79
N ILE A 137 15.21 5.09 -2.37
CA ILE A 137 15.75 6.33 -2.93
C ILE A 137 15.98 7.28 -1.77
N ILE A 138 17.22 7.75 -1.62
CA ILE A 138 17.58 8.72 -0.59
C ILE A 138 17.34 10.12 -1.15
N PRO A 139 16.57 10.97 -0.49
CA PRO A 139 16.33 12.34 -0.93
C PRO A 139 17.59 13.20 -0.75
N ASN A 140 17.84 14.11 -1.70
CA ASN A 140 18.94 15.11 -1.61
C ASN A 140 18.49 16.39 -0.88
N ILE A 141 17.26 16.47 -0.44
CA ILE A 141 16.67 17.60 0.30
C ILE A 141 15.94 17.06 1.52
N ASP A 142 15.72 17.90 2.52
CA ASP A 142 14.92 17.54 3.67
C ASP A 142 13.46 17.25 3.24
N ILE A 143 12.95 16.12 3.69
CA ILE A 143 11.57 15.69 3.46
C ILE A 143 10.85 15.48 4.78
N VAL A 144 9.52 15.70 4.77
CA VAL A 144 8.68 15.57 5.96
C VAL A 144 8.67 14.14 6.54
N GLN A 145 8.84 13.13 5.70
CA GLN A 145 8.76 11.72 6.07
C GLN A 145 10.12 11.01 5.85
N ASN A 146 11.19 11.55 6.43
CA ASN A 146 12.53 10.94 6.34
C ASN A 146 12.68 9.79 7.34
N LYS A 147 12.06 8.65 7.01
CA LYS A 147 12.02 7.45 7.86
C LYS A 147 11.96 6.16 7.05
N LEU A 148 12.47 5.09 7.62
CA LEU A 148 12.33 3.76 7.07
C LEU A 148 10.91 3.25 7.34
N VAL A 149 10.16 2.96 6.30
CA VAL A 149 8.81 2.38 6.43
C VAL A 149 8.85 0.89 6.11
N VAL A 150 8.45 0.07 7.06
CA VAL A 150 8.39 -1.39 6.92
C VAL A 150 6.96 -1.86 7.08
N GLU A 151 6.39 -2.45 6.04
CA GLU A 151 5.06 -3.06 6.11
C GLU A 151 5.14 -4.37 6.92
N ILE A 152 4.39 -4.43 8.04
CA ILE A 152 4.39 -5.60 8.94
C ILE A 152 3.24 -6.55 8.69
N MET A 153 2.13 -6.05 8.15
CA MET A 153 0.96 -6.84 7.82
C MET A 153 0.17 -6.16 6.69
N ARG A 154 -0.54 -6.96 5.92
CA ARG A 154 -1.43 -6.49 4.85
C ARG A 154 -2.85 -7.03 5.05
N GLY A 155 -3.82 -6.18 4.74
CA GLY A 155 -5.22 -6.39 5.12
C GLY A 155 -5.50 -5.94 6.55
N CYS A 156 -6.75 -6.07 6.97
CA CYS A 156 -7.20 -5.73 8.30
C CYS A 156 -8.19 -6.80 8.78
N PRO A 157 -8.07 -7.32 10.03
CA PRO A 157 -9.00 -8.30 10.56
C PRO A 157 -10.37 -7.68 10.91
N ASN A 158 -10.40 -6.36 11.07
CA ASN A 158 -11.59 -5.61 11.45
C ASN A 158 -12.58 -5.46 10.28
N LYS A 159 -13.85 -5.33 10.61
CA LYS A 159 -14.95 -5.26 9.66
C LYS A 159 -15.74 -3.95 9.81
N CYS A 160 -15.05 -2.82 9.98
CA CYS A 160 -15.69 -1.51 10.07
C CYS A 160 -16.49 -1.24 8.79
N ARG A 161 -17.79 -0.92 8.91
CA ARG A 161 -18.71 -0.83 7.77
C ARG A 161 -18.39 0.30 6.79
N PHE A 162 -17.72 1.34 7.24
CA PHE A 162 -17.31 2.47 6.40
C PHE A 162 -15.96 2.24 5.68
N CYS A 163 -15.19 1.21 6.06
CA CYS A 163 -13.80 1.07 5.62
C CYS A 163 -13.67 0.15 4.40
N GLN A 164 -13.45 0.74 3.23
CA GLN A 164 -13.19 0.01 2.00
C GLN A 164 -11.89 -0.80 2.05
N ALA A 165 -10.85 -0.28 2.73
CA ALA A 165 -9.55 -0.94 2.86
C ALA A 165 -9.65 -2.33 3.52
N GLY A 166 -10.56 -2.52 4.48
CA GLY A 166 -10.84 -3.82 5.09
C GLY A 166 -11.38 -4.88 4.13
N VAL A 167 -11.84 -4.47 2.94
CA VAL A 167 -12.31 -5.36 1.86
C VAL A 167 -11.25 -5.50 0.78
N ILE A 168 -10.68 -4.40 0.30
CA ILE A 168 -9.75 -4.35 -0.83
C ILE A 168 -8.48 -5.15 -0.53
N TYR A 169 -7.92 -5.04 0.68
CA TYR A 169 -6.62 -5.65 1.03
C TYR A 169 -6.72 -7.05 1.65
N LYS A 170 -7.86 -7.73 1.50
CA LYS A 170 -7.95 -9.15 1.89
C LYS A 170 -7.12 -10.04 0.97
N PRO A 171 -6.63 -11.19 1.47
CA PRO A 171 -6.73 -11.70 2.83
C PRO A 171 -5.80 -10.96 3.80
N TYR A 172 -6.15 -11.00 5.11
CA TYR A 172 -5.26 -10.56 6.17
C TYR A 172 -4.04 -11.50 6.28
N ARG A 173 -2.84 -10.92 6.30
CA ARG A 173 -1.57 -11.65 6.39
C ARG A 173 -0.56 -10.84 7.17
N GLU A 174 0.22 -11.50 8.00
CA GLU A 174 1.31 -10.92 8.79
C GLU A 174 2.68 -11.39 8.29
N LYS A 175 3.66 -10.51 8.31
CA LYS A 175 5.06 -10.90 8.14
C LYS A 175 5.59 -11.51 9.42
N SER A 176 6.54 -12.44 9.32
CA SER A 176 7.23 -12.97 10.50
C SER A 176 8.12 -11.89 11.13
N ILE A 177 8.36 -11.99 12.45
CA ILE A 177 9.28 -11.10 13.16
C ILE A 177 10.66 -11.10 12.49
N ASP A 178 11.17 -12.26 12.12
CA ASP A 178 12.46 -12.39 11.44
C ASP A 178 12.51 -11.63 10.11
N THR A 179 11.43 -11.69 9.33
CA THR A 179 11.33 -10.95 8.07
C THR A 179 11.35 -9.45 8.32
N ILE A 180 10.60 -8.97 9.32
CA ILE A 180 10.53 -7.55 9.69
C ILE A 180 11.89 -7.05 10.17
N VAL A 181 12.53 -7.79 11.10
CA VAL A 181 13.84 -7.43 11.66
C VAL A 181 14.91 -7.38 10.56
N LYS A 182 14.94 -8.35 9.65
CA LYS A 182 15.87 -8.34 8.51
C LYS A 182 15.64 -7.15 7.58
N SER A 183 14.40 -6.79 7.29
CA SER A 183 14.07 -5.60 6.49
C SER A 183 14.59 -4.31 7.15
N ILE A 184 14.44 -4.21 8.48
CA ILE A 184 14.92 -3.05 9.24
C ILE A 184 16.44 -3.00 9.24
N ASP A 185 17.13 -4.10 9.51
CA ASP A 185 18.60 -4.15 9.50
C ASP A 185 19.17 -3.74 8.14
N GLU A 186 18.61 -4.29 7.07
CA GLU A 186 19.03 -3.96 5.70
C GLU A 186 18.78 -2.48 5.38
N GLY A 187 17.61 -1.95 5.77
CA GLY A 187 17.28 -0.53 5.56
C GLY A 187 18.19 0.41 6.35
N LEU A 188 18.33 0.18 7.65
CA LEU A 188 19.17 1.01 8.52
C LEU A 188 20.65 1.01 8.12
N SER A 189 21.16 -0.14 7.65
CA SER A 189 22.55 -0.24 7.22
C SER A 189 22.87 0.60 5.96
N LYS A 190 21.88 0.90 5.14
CA LYS A 190 22.02 1.59 3.86
C LYS A 190 21.66 3.07 3.91
N LEU A 191 20.73 3.46 4.78
CA LEU A 191 20.08 4.76 4.68
C LEU A 191 20.55 5.81 5.68
N GLY A 192 21.22 5.40 6.77
CA GLY A 192 21.62 6.35 7.83
C GLY A 192 20.43 7.02 8.53
N ILE A 193 19.28 6.38 8.56
CA ILE A 193 18.02 6.87 9.15
C ILE A 193 17.94 6.38 10.61
N ASP A 194 17.37 7.20 11.48
CA ASP A 194 17.18 6.93 12.92
C ASP A 194 15.70 6.74 13.31
N GLU A 195 14.79 6.79 12.36
CA GLU A 195 13.35 6.56 12.58
C GLU A 195 12.82 5.42 11.71
N VAL A 196 12.10 4.47 12.34
CA VAL A 196 11.42 3.35 11.66
C VAL A 196 9.94 3.40 11.95
N THR A 197 9.14 3.36 10.90
CA THR A 197 7.67 3.24 10.98
C THR A 197 7.23 1.84 10.54
N LEU A 198 6.47 1.17 11.40
CA LEU A 198 5.91 -0.15 11.12
C LEU A 198 4.50 0.00 10.54
N ALA A 199 4.43 0.03 9.21
CA ALA A 199 3.21 0.34 8.49
C ALA A 199 2.24 -0.84 8.41
N SER A 200 0.97 -0.55 8.65
CA SER A 200 -0.16 -1.45 8.41
C SER A 200 -1.49 -0.67 8.47
N LEU A 201 -2.59 -1.35 8.15
CA LEU A 201 -3.94 -0.80 8.31
C LEU A 201 -4.42 -0.78 9.77
N SER A 202 -3.83 -1.57 10.65
CA SER A 202 -4.17 -1.65 12.08
C SER A 202 -3.02 -2.30 12.86
N SER A 203 -1.98 -1.52 13.16
CA SER A 203 -0.75 -2.04 13.75
C SER A 203 -0.95 -2.72 15.12
N GLY A 204 -1.94 -2.25 15.90
CA GLY A 204 -2.31 -2.87 17.17
C GLY A 204 -2.88 -4.28 17.07
N ASP A 205 -3.33 -4.68 15.89
CA ASP A 205 -3.86 -6.02 15.63
C ASP A 205 -2.79 -7.01 15.12
N TYR A 206 -1.53 -6.59 14.97
CA TYR A 206 -0.44 -7.51 14.67
C TYR A 206 -0.25 -8.48 15.84
N SER A 207 -0.37 -9.79 15.57
CA SER A 207 -0.50 -10.82 16.62
C SER A 207 0.66 -10.87 17.60
N LYS A 208 1.85 -10.44 17.18
CA LYS A 208 3.09 -10.44 17.97
C LYS A 208 3.65 -9.05 18.24
N ILE A 209 2.77 -8.05 18.40
CA ILE A 209 3.18 -6.65 18.52
C ILE A 209 4.08 -6.38 19.73
N ILE A 210 3.79 -7.00 20.88
CA ILE A 210 4.57 -6.85 22.11
C ILE A 210 5.94 -7.51 21.96
N GLU A 211 5.98 -8.77 21.46
CA GLU A 211 7.23 -9.49 21.20
C GLU A 211 8.13 -8.69 20.25
N LEU A 212 7.55 -8.15 19.17
CA LEU A 212 8.26 -7.32 18.21
C LEU A 212 8.83 -6.06 18.85
N ALA A 213 8.05 -5.35 19.68
CA ALA A 213 8.47 -4.15 20.38
C ALA A 213 9.60 -4.46 21.41
N GLN A 214 9.54 -5.58 22.10
CA GLN A 214 10.58 -6.04 23.01
C GLN A 214 11.90 -6.31 22.28
N ILE A 215 11.86 -7.04 21.18
CA ILE A 215 13.02 -7.32 20.34
C ILE A 215 13.66 -6.01 19.84
N PHE A 216 12.86 -5.03 19.43
CA PHE A 216 13.37 -3.73 19.00
C PHE A 216 14.07 -3.00 20.13
N ASN A 217 13.48 -2.99 21.33
CA ASN A 217 14.10 -2.36 22.48
C ASN A 217 15.43 -2.97 22.86
N GLU A 218 15.58 -4.27 22.77
CA GLU A 218 16.84 -4.95 23.08
C GLU A 218 17.89 -4.73 21.99
N LYS A 219 17.50 -4.95 20.73
CA LYS A 219 18.40 -4.93 19.59
C LYS A 219 18.94 -3.54 19.25
N TYR A 220 18.08 -2.49 19.37
CA TYR A 220 18.41 -1.15 18.94
C TYR A 220 18.58 -0.14 20.08
N LYS A 221 18.56 -0.58 21.35
CA LYS A 221 18.61 0.30 22.54
C LYS A 221 19.78 1.29 22.56
N ASN A 222 20.93 0.90 21.97
CA ASN A 222 22.15 1.72 21.96
C ASN A 222 22.34 2.46 20.63
N LYS A 223 21.40 2.36 19.70
CA LYS A 223 21.50 2.98 18.36
C LYS A 223 20.67 4.25 18.21
N PHE A 224 19.95 4.67 19.25
CA PHE A 224 19.08 5.84 19.24
C PHE A 224 18.02 5.82 18.13
N ILE A 225 17.58 4.62 17.72
CA ILE A 225 16.56 4.46 16.69
C ILE A 225 15.18 4.50 17.33
N SER A 226 14.33 5.37 16.84
CA SER A 226 12.93 5.48 17.27
C SER A 226 12.02 4.60 16.41
N PHE A 227 10.98 4.03 17.06
CA PHE A 227 9.98 3.19 16.40
C PHE A 227 8.59 3.81 16.56
N SER A 228 7.81 3.79 15.50
CA SER A 228 6.41 4.23 15.51
C SER A 228 5.49 3.16 14.94
N PHE A 229 4.32 3.03 15.57
CA PHE A 229 3.24 2.14 15.17
C PHE A 229 2.02 3.00 14.85
N PRO A 230 1.83 3.37 13.58
CA PRO A 230 0.65 4.11 13.18
C PRO A 230 -0.60 3.22 13.22
N SER A 231 -1.77 3.84 13.12
CA SER A 231 -3.05 3.12 13.00
C SER A 231 -3.37 2.21 14.20
N LEU A 232 -3.19 2.73 15.41
CA LEU A 232 -3.61 2.05 16.63
C LEU A 232 -5.13 2.17 16.83
N ARG A 233 -5.75 1.11 17.32
CA ARG A 233 -7.15 1.08 17.69
C ARG A 233 -7.29 0.99 19.21
N VAL A 234 -8.31 1.63 19.74
CA VAL A 234 -8.61 1.58 21.18
C VAL A 234 -8.85 0.14 21.64
N GLU A 235 -9.57 -0.65 20.81
CA GLU A 235 -9.96 -2.01 21.18
C GLU A 235 -8.78 -2.98 21.28
N SER A 236 -7.79 -2.83 20.41
CA SER A 236 -6.59 -3.70 20.38
C SER A 236 -5.36 -3.07 21.03
N PHE A 237 -5.48 -1.87 21.60
CA PHE A 237 -4.34 -1.23 22.24
C PHE A 237 -3.94 -1.95 23.54
N ASN A 238 -2.68 -2.39 23.59
CA ASN A 238 -2.06 -2.93 24.79
C ASN A 238 -1.20 -1.84 25.47
N LYS A 239 -1.49 -1.55 26.73
CA LYS A 239 -0.77 -0.55 27.54
C LYS A 239 0.72 -0.84 27.67
N GLU A 240 1.13 -2.13 27.65
CA GLU A 240 2.54 -2.53 27.69
C GLU A 240 3.36 -2.00 26.50
N LEU A 241 2.69 -1.64 25.41
CA LEU A 241 3.34 -1.09 24.22
C LEU A 241 3.92 0.30 24.49
N LEU A 242 3.25 1.12 25.31
CA LEU A 242 3.61 2.52 25.54
C LEU A 242 5.05 2.71 26.08
N PRO A 243 5.48 2.05 27.16
CA PRO A 243 6.83 2.18 27.67
C PRO A 243 7.89 1.62 26.70
N LEU A 244 7.51 0.65 25.84
CA LEU A 244 8.38 0.12 24.81
C LEU A 244 8.61 1.11 23.66
N LEU A 245 7.61 1.90 23.30
CA LEU A 245 7.70 2.89 22.22
C LEU A 245 8.36 4.20 22.66
N SER A 246 8.20 4.59 23.92
CA SER A 246 8.64 5.90 24.43
C SER A 246 10.12 5.96 24.78
N ARG A 247 10.87 4.90 24.63
CA ARG A 247 12.20 4.76 25.19
C ARG A 247 13.26 5.69 24.58
N VAL A 248 13.24 5.85 23.26
CA VAL A 248 14.20 6.73 22.55
C VAL A 248 13.59 8.11 22.33
N ARG A 249 12.34 8.13 21.86
CA ARG A 249 11.61 9.36 21.58
C ARG A 249 10.15 9.19 21.96
N LYS A 250 9.62 10.11 22.75
CA LYS A 250 8.17 10.11 23.03
C LYS A 250 7.42 10.47 21.75
N SER A 251 6.44 9.64 21.37
CA SER A 251 5.54 9.91 20.26
C SER A 251 4.11 10.01 20.76
N GLY A 252 3.32 10.90 20.17
CA GLY A 252 1.89 11.01 20.45
C GLY A 252 1.13 9.76 20.01
N LEU A 253 0.11 9.39 20.76
CA LEU A 253 -0.85 8.37 20.38
C LEU A 253 -2.05 9.01 19.67
N THR A 254 -2.47 8.43 18.56
CA THR A 254 -3.66 8.89 17.82
C THR A 254 -4.65 7.74 17.70
N PHE A 255 -5.87 8.00 18.18
CA PHE A 255 -6.98 7.06 18.11
C PHE A 255 -8.16 7.69 17.39
N ALA A 256 -8.74 7.00 16.43
CA ALA A 256 -9.97 7.41 15.76
C ALA A 256 -11.17 6.72 16.41
N ILE A 257 -12.03 7.50 17.06
CA ILE A 257 -13.22 7.01 17.75
C ILE A 257 -14.42 6.93 16.80
N GLU A 258 -14.42 7.72 15.74
CA GLU A 258 -15.37 7.83 14.63
C GLU A 258 -16.72 8.47 15.02
N SER A 259 -17.31 8.12 16.17
CA SER A 259 -18.58 8.65 16.62
C SER A 259 -18.59 8.92 18.13
N GLY A 260 -19.16 10.05 18.55
CA GLY A 260 -19.29 10.41 19.96
C GLY A 260 -20.23 9.48 20.76
N GLY A 261 -21.30 8.99 20.14
CA GLY A 261 -22.26 8.09 20.77
C GLY A 261 -21.90 6.60 20.63
N ALA A 262 -22.17 5.81 21.66
CA ALA A 262 -21.95 4.36 21.65
C ALA A 262 -22.77 3.67 20.54
N GLU A 263 -24.02 4.08 20.36
CA GLU A 263 -24.91 3.56 19.34
C GLU A 263 -24.35 3.78 17.90
N GLY A 264 -23.80 4.97 17.65
CA GLY A 264 -23.13 5.28 16.38
C GLY A 264 -21.92 4.41 16.16
N ARG A 265 -21.06 4.19 17.16
CA ARG A 265 -19.89 3.31 17.08
C ARG A 265 -20.29 1.85 16.81
N PHE A 266 -21.34 1.39 17.47
CA PHE A 266 -21.88 0.05 17.26
C PHE A 266 -22.45 -0.11 15.84
N SER A 267 -23.18 0.87 15.34
CA SER A 267 -23.81 0.83 14.01
C SER A 267 -22.78 0.70 12.88
N ILE A 268 -21.58 1.32 13.03
CA ILE A 268 -20.48 1.23 12.07
C ILE A 268 -19.57 0.02 12.28
N ASN A 269 -19.92 -0.87 13.20
CA ASN A 269 -19.12 -2.03 13.60
C ASN A 269 -17.71 -1.66 14.11
N LYS A 270 -17.65 -0.62 14.93
CA LYS A 270 -16.45 -0.19 15.68
C LYS A 270 -16.84 0.08 17.15
N PRO A 271 -17.25 -0.96 17.90
CA PRO A 271 -17.75 -0.83 19.25
C PRO A 271 -16.61 -0.54 20.21
N ILE A 272 -16.47 0.74 20.59
CA ILE A 272 -15.49 1.21 21.56
C ILE A 272 -16.24 1.69 22.79
N GLU A 273 -15.91 1.13 23.97
CA GLU A 273 -16.47 1.59 25.24
C GLU A 273 -15.79 2.86 25.71
N LEU A 274 -16.56 3.78 26.26
CA LEU A 274 -16.06 5.08 26.74
C LEU A 274 -15.02 4.90 27.85
N GLU A 275 -15.28 3.99 28.78
CA GLU A 275 -14.40 3.69 29.91
C GLU A 275 -13.01 3.25 29.40
N LYS A 276 -12.94 2.46 28.34
CA LYS A 276 -11.66 2.04 27.76
C LYS A 276 -10.91 3.21 27.12
N ILE A 277 -11.62 4.12 26.48
CA ILE A 277 -11.03 5.35 25.92
C ILE A 277 -10.40 6.18 27.05
N LEU A 278 -11.16 6.46 28.10
CA LEU A 278 -10.72 7.26 29.26
C LEU A 278 -9.56 6.59 29.98
N ASP A 279 -9.60 5.28 30.14
CA ASP A 279 -8.53 4.49 30.76
C ASP A 279 -7.22 4.59 29.96
N ILE A 280 -7.24 4.51 28.64
CA ILE A 280 -6.05 4.68 27.81
C ILE A 280 -5.52 6.12 27.87
N ILE A 281 -6.40 7.11 27.81
CA ILE A 281 -6.02 8.53 27.90
C ILE A 281 -5.34 8.81 29.25
N ASN A 282 -5.96 8.40 30.36
CA ASN A 282 -5.41 8.59 31.70
C ASN A 282 -4.06 7.87 31.85
N TYR A 283 -3.94 6.65 31.33
CA TYR A 283 -2.70 5.90 31.35
C TYR A 283 -1.60 6.62 30.54
N ALA A 284 -1.91 7.10 29.34
CA ALA A 284 -0.95 7.81 28.49
C ALA A 284 -0.48 9.12 29.16
N ILE A 285 -1.40 9.91 29.72
CA ILE A 285 -1.06 11.16 30.45
C ILE A 285 -0.17 10.87 31.65
N SER A 286 -0.47 9.82 32.42
CA SER A 286 0.31 9.45 33.61
C SER A 286 1.72 8.96 33.30
N ASN A 287 1.97 8.54 32.06
CA ASN A 287 3.28 8.03 31.61
C ASN A 287 4.02 9.03 30.69
N GLY A 288 3.48 10.25 30.52
CA GLY A 288 4.08 11.35 29.77
C GLY A 288 3.96 11.22 28.28
#